data_ca9a13d16862ad3a3d308a0557eb4fc8
#
_entry.id   ca9a13d16862ad3a3d308a0557eb4fc8
#
_cell.length_a   1.000
_cell.length_b   1.000
_cell.length_c   1.000
_cell.angle_alpha   90.00
_cell.angle_beta   90.00
_cell.angle_gamma   90.00
#
_symmetry.space_group_name_H-M   'P 1'
#
loop_
_entity.id
_entity.type
_entity.pdbx_description
1 polymer ?
#
loop_
_entity_poly.entity_id
_entity_poly.type
_entity_poly.pdbx_seq_one_letter_code
_entity_poly.pdbx_strand_id
1 'polypeptide(L)'
;MNKLTCVVSCPIDVISGYGARSRDFVKALIKVKGEEWDIKILSQRWGECPYGALDNNVPEDLDLLRRVIGPMERQPDIWFQITVANEFQPVGKVSIGVSALVETNILPAELLEGLNRMTFNIVSSNFVKDTAANTSFDKLDQNTKQKQGTVELTKPIEVLFEGVDTNKYKRLENSDFDLSEIKEEFCFITVGHWLAGDVGEDRKQLTTLIKAFLSAFKDKKKRPALILKTSLAGFSIIEEETILDKIDVIRKSVGGDMPNIYLLYGELTEEEMNHLYNHDKVKAFALVGNEGFGRPYLEFSAASSKPIIASPFSGHVDFLNQEFNIFVAGRVEQLHPSAVNQFLIKESSWFKADPKSIEDSLKAVYENYPKYIDNAKRQGHQSRTQFSYDKMVERLAEILNKNVPKISAPQTITLPKLKTL
;
A
#
# COMPACT_ATOMS: atom_id res chain seq x y z
N MET A 1 -13.29 -26.22 -24.15
CA MET A 1 -12.63 -26.84 -22.95
C MET A 1 -13.29 -26.26 -21.72
N ASN A 2 -13.52 -27.06 -20.66
CA ASN A 2 -14.00 -26.49 -19.41
C ASN A 2 -12.90 -25.62 -18.80
N LYS A 3 -13.21 -24.35 -18.45
CA LYS A 3 -12.29 -23.47 -17.74
C LYS A 3 -12.03 -24.00 -16.33
N LEU A 4 -10.84 -23.76 -15.78
CA LEU A 4 -10.57 -23.99 -14.36
C LEU A 4 -11.36 -22.99 -13.52
N THR A 5 -11.90 -23.45 -12.40
CA THR A 5 -12.59 -22.55 -11.46
C THR A 5 -11.57 -21.81 -10.59
N CYS A 6 -11.60 -20.50 -10.66
CA CYS A 6 -10.74 -19.62 -9.86
C CYS A 6 -11.60 -18.72 -8.97
N VAL A 7 -11.33 -18.72 -7.67
CA VAL A 7 -12.00 -17.80 -6.73
C VAL A 7 -10.95 -16.89 -6.08
N VAL A 8 -11.22 -15.59 -6.11
CA VAL A 8 -10.40 -14.56 -5.43
C VAL A 8 -11.20 -14.04 -4.24
N SER A 9 -10.77 -14.39 -3.04
CA SER A 9 -11.34 -13.87 -1.79
C SER A 9 -10.61 -12.61 -1.40
N CYS A 10 -11.30 -11.45 -1.42
CA CYS A 10 -10.66 -10.15 -1.25
C CYS A 10 -11.65 -9.02 -0.91
N PRO A 11 -11.19 -7.91 -0.32
CA PRO A 11 -12.02 -6.72 -0.04
C PRO A 11 -12.24 -5.87 -1.30
N ILE A 12 -12.90 -6.43 -2.33
CA ILE A 12 -12.99 -5.86 -3.68
C ILE A 12 -13.67 -4.48 -3.72
N ASP A 13 -14.72 -4.28 -2.92
CA ASP A 13 -15.55 -3.06 -2.90
C ASP A 13 -15.20 -2.12 -1.74
N VAL A 14 -14.09 -2.36 -1.04
CA VAL A 14 -13.71 -1.58 0.13
C VAL A 14 -12.79 -0.42 -0.24
N ILE A 15 -13.02 0.74 0.37
CA ILE A 15 -12.21 1.95 0.20
C ILE A 15 -11.00 1.87 1.15
N SER A 16 -9.94 1.22 0.69
CA SER A 16 -8.70 1.03 1.43
C SER A 16 -7.55 0.65 0.48
N GLY A 17 -6.31 0.66 0.97
CA GLY A 17 -5.14 0.17 0.22
C GLY A 17 -5.29 -1.30 -0.22
N TYR A 18 -5.80 -2.16 0.67
CA TYR A 18 -6.10 -3.56 0.30
C TYR A 18 -7.24 -3.68 -0.71
N GLY A 19 -8.26 -2.82 -0.62
CA GLY A 19 -9.33 -2.75 -1.63
C GLY A 19 -8.80 -2.34 -3.00
N ALA A 20 -8.00 -1.29 -3.08
CA ALA A 20 -7.35 -0.86 -4.32
C ALA A 20 -6.44 -1.95 -4.89
N ARG A 21 -5.60 -2.58 -4.05
CA ARG A 21 -4.76 -3.73 -4.44
C ARG A 21 -5.60 -4.88 -4.98
N SER A 22 -6.75 -5.17 -4.36
CA SER A 22 -7.66 -6.23 -4.79
C SER A 22 -8.23 -5.96 -6.18
N ARG A 23 -8.69 -4.74 -6.44
CA ARG A 23 -9.23 -4.34 -7.76
C ARG A 23 -8.17 -4.45 -8.85
N ASP A 24 -6.97 -3.92 -8.61
CA ASP A 24 -5.87 -3.99 -9.56
C ASP A 24 -5.42 -5.43 -9.83
N PHE A 25 -5.32 -6.24 -8.77
CA PHE A 25 -4.94 -7.65 -8.88
C PHE A 25 -5.96 -8.46 -9.67
N VAL A 26 -7.25 -8.32 -9.37
CA VAL A 26 -8.31 -9.07 -10.08
C VAL A 26 -8.41 -8.65 -11.53
N LYS A 27 -8.34 -7.33 -11.83
CA LYS A 27 -8.29 -6.83 -13.22
C LYS A 27 -7.08 -7.39 -13.97
N ALA A 28 -5.90 -7.44 -13.33
CA ALA A 28 -4.69 -8.05 -13.91
C ALA A 28 -4.86 -9.56 -14.13
N LEU A 29 -5.42 -10.26 -13.17
CA LEU A 29 -5.68 -11.71 -13.26
C LEU A 29 -6.65 -12.05 -14.41
N ILE A 30 -7.68 -11.24 -14.61
CA ILE A 30 -8.61 -11.38 -15.75
C ILE A 30 -7.87 -11.18 -17.07
N LYS A 31 -7.00 -10.17 -17.19
CA LYS A 31 -6.18 -9.97 -18.40
C LYS A 31 -5.26 -11.15 -18.68
N VAL A 32 -4.66 -11.75 -17.65
CA VAL A 32 -3.67 -12.84 -17.80
C VAL A 32 -4.31 -14.20 -18.03
N LYS A 33 -5.42 -14.50 -17.32
CA LYS A 33 -6.00 -15.86 -17.23
C LYS A 33 -7.49 -15.95 -17.55
N GLY A 34 -8.17 -14.86 -17.89
CA GLY A 34 -9.62 -14.86 -18.14
C GLY A 34 -10.08 -15.78 -19.27
N GLU A 35 -9.21 -16.08 -20.24
CA GLU A 35 -9.51 -17.06 -21.30
C GLU A 35 -9.45 -18.51 -20.78
N GLU A 36 -8.55 -18.82 -19.84
CA GLU A 36 -8.30 -20.16 -19.32
C GLU A 36 -9.12 -20.46 -18.05
N TRP A 37 -9.40 -19.43 -17.23
CA TRP A 37 -10.02 -19.57 -15.91
C TRP A 37 -11.39 -18.88 -15.84
N ASP A 38 -12.35 -19.51 -15.16
CA ASP A 38 -13.60 -18.87 -14.73
C ASP A 38 -13.35 -18.20 -13.39
N ILE A 39 -13.03 -16.88 -13.46
CA ILE A 39 -12.64 -16.08 -12.29
C ILE A 39 -13.87 -15.51 -11.61
N LYS A 40 -14.05 -15.85 -10.34
CA LYS A 40 -15.10 -15.39 -9.44
C LYS A 40 -14.49 -14.64 -8.26
N ILE A 41 -15.25 -13.77 -7.63
CA ILE A 41 -14.83 -12.93 -6.50
C ILE A 41 -15.70 -13.27 -5.29
N LEU A 42 -15.05 -13.63 -4.18
CA LEU A 42 -15.69 -13.73 -2.87
C LEU A 42 -15.35 -12.45 -2.09
N SER A 43 -16.32 -11.53 -2.02
CA SER A 43 -16.10 -10.24 -1.37
C SER A 43 -15.95 -10.38 0.15
N GLN A 44 -14.96 -9.72 0.72
CA GLN A 44 -14.67 -9.69 2.15
C GLN A 44 -14.77 -8.29 2.74
N ARG A 45 -14.98 -8.22 4.05
CA ARG A 45 -14.82 -6.99 4.84
C ARG A 45 -13.34 -6.66 5.04
N TRP A 46 -13.06 -5.40 5.33
CA TRP A 46 -11.73 -4.93 5.72
C TRP A 46 -11.85 -3.96 6.90
N GLY A 47 -11.83 -4.50 8.11
CA GLY A 47 -12.02 -3.71 9.34
C GLY A 47 -13.25 -2.81 9.26
N GLU A 48 -13.06 -1.56 9.68
CA GLU A 48 -14.10 -0.51 9.67
C GLU A 48 -14.08 0.36 8.39
N CYS A 49 -13.30 -0.04 7.37
CA CYS A 49 -13.22 0.73 6.14
C CYS A 49 -14.56 0.71 5.38
N PRO A 50 -14.99 1.82 4.77
CA PRO A 50 -16.25 1.90 4.06
C PRO A 50 -16.25 1.08 2.76
N TYR A 51 -17.43 0.74 2.30
CA TYR A 51 -17.72 0.10 1.01
C TYR A 51 -18.08 1.16 -0.04
N GLY A 52 -18.28 0.72 -1.28
CA GLY A 52 -18.72 1.56 -2.38
C GLY A 52 -17.57 2.06 -3.25
N ALA A 53 -16.47 1.30 -3.29
CA ALA A 53 -15.34 1.61 -4.16
C ALA A 53 -15.57 1.25 -5.63
N LEU A 54 -16.61 0.45 -5.94
CA LEU A 54 -16.95 0.03 -7.30
C LEU A 54 -18.17 0.84 -7.79
N ASP A 55 -18.06 1.42 -8.98
CA ASP A 55 -19.15 2.19 -9.63
C ASP A 55 -19.80 1.36 -10.74
N ASN A 56 -21.13 1.15 -10.62
CA ASN A 56 -21.93 0.45 -11.63
C ASN A 56 -21.95 1.14 -13.00
N ASN A 57 -21.58 2.42 -13.08
CA ASN A 57 -21.54 3.19 -14.32
C ASN A 57 -20.18 3.05 -15.04
N VAL A 58 -19.17 2.50 -14.36
CA VAL A 58 -17.86 2.24 -14.92
C VAL A 58 -17.81 0.80 -15.46
N PRO A 59 -17.60 0.58 -16.78
CA PRO A 59 -17.67 -0.75 -17.38
C PRO A 59 -16.71 -1.77 -16.75
N GLU A 60 -15.51 -1.36 -16.36
CA GLU A 60 -14.52 -2.22 -15.71
C GLU A 60 -14.95 -2.65 -14.31
N ASP A 61 -15.59 -1.77 -13.55
CA ASP A 61 -16.09 -2.07 -12.22
C ASP A 61 -17.35 -2.94 -12.30
N LEU A 62 -18.19 -2.71 -13.29
CA LEU A 62 -19.34 -3.55 -13.58
C LEU A 62 -18.94 -5.00 -13.92
N ASP A 63 -17.82 -5.23 -14.63
CA ASP A 63 -17.29 -6.58 -14.85
C ASP A 63 -16.87 -7.25 -13.54
N LEU A 64 -16.21 -6.52 -12.63
CA LEU A 64 -15.86 -7.02 -11.30
C LEU A 64 -17.10 -7.39 -10.48
N LEU A 65 -18.11 -6.50 -10.46
CA LEU A 65 -19.38 -6.71 -9.73
C LEU A 65 -20.11 -7.96 -10.22
N ARG A 66 -20.16 -8.20 -11.53
CA ARG A 66 -20.77 -9.40 -12.12
C ARG A 66 -20.09 -10.72 -11.74
N ARG A 67 -18.82 -10.66 -11.31
CA ARG A 67 -18.04 -11.83 -10.87
C ARG A 67 -18.18 -12.12 -9.39
N VAL A 68 -18.80 -11.20 -8.61
CA VAL A 68 -19.04 -11.41 -7.18
C VAL A 68 -20.03 -12.55 -6.97
N ILE A 69 -19.66 -13.50 -6.12
CA ILE A 69 -20.49 -14.66 -5.77
C ILE A 69 -20.85 -14.66 -4.29
N GLY A 70 -21.92 -15.37 -3.95
CA GLY A 70 -22.24 -15.76 -2.58
C GLY A 70 -21.35 -16.93 -2.07
N PRO A 71 -21.81 -17.67 -1.05
CA PRO A 71 -21.09 -18.81 -0.51
C PRO A 71 -20.73 -19.83 -1.60
N MET A 72 -19.53 -20.39 -1.52
CA MET A 72 -19.06 -21.39 -2.47
C MET A 72 -19.75 -22.74 -2.24
N GLU A 73 -20.21 -23.38 -3.33
CA GLU A 73 -20.83 -24.71 -3.29
C GLU A 73 -19.79 -25.85 -3.43
N ARG A 74 -18.63 -25.56 -3.97
CA ARG A 74 -17.57 -26.56 -4.22
C ARG A 74 -16.17 -25.95 -4.09
N GLN A 75 -15.18 -26.80 -3.83
CA GLN A 75 -13.77 -26.41 -3.81
C GLN A 75 -13.34 -25.91 -5.20
N PRO A 76 -12.73 -24.70 -5.28
CA PRO A 76 -12.19 -24.19 -6.54
C PRO A 76 -10.87 -24.90 -6.91
N ASP A 77 -10.53 -24.89 -8.20
CA ASP A 77 -9.21 -25.37 -8.65
C ASP A 77 -8.11 -24.44 -8.19
N ILE A 78 -8.35 -23.12 -8.31
CA ILE A 78 -7.42 -22.05 -7.91
C ILE A 78 -8.12 -21.17 -6.88
N TRP A 79 -7.42 -20.87 -5.79
CA TRP A 79 -7.86 -20.00 -4.73
C TRP A 79 -6.83 -18.90 -4.49
N PHE A 80 -7.23 -17.65 -4.60
CA PHE A 80 -6.47 -16.52 -4.12
C PHE A 80 -7.13 -15.94 -2.88
N GLN A 81 -6.31 -15.56 -1.90
CA GLN A 81 -6.80 -14.82 -0.74
C GLN A 81 -5.95 -13.58 -0.54
N ILE A 82 -6.57 -12.40 -0.66
CA ILE A 82 -5.93 -11.09 -0.49
C ILE A 82 -6.37 -10.53 0.86
N THR A 83 -5.52 -10.71 1.88
CA THR A 83 -5.77 -10.30 3.26
C THR A 83 -4.47 -10.35 4.07
N VAL A 84 -4.53 -10.16 5.39
CA VAL A 84 -3.43 -10.40 6.31
C VAL A 84 -3.13 -11.91 6.42
N ALA A 85 -1.85 -12.29 6.46
CA ALA A 85 -1.45 -13.68 6.27
C ALA A 85 -1.95 -14.65 7.37
N ASN A 86 -2.20 -14.17 8.60
CA ASN A 86 -2.78 -15.01 9.67
C ASN A 86 -4.19 -15.52 9.34
N GLU A 87 -4.92 -14.85 8.45
CA GLU A 87 -6.25 -15.24 7.98
C GLU A 87 -6.23 -16.20 6.79
N PHE A 88 -5.08 -16.50 6.21
CA PHE A 88 -4.98 -17.37 5.04
C PHE A 88 -5.53 -18.76 5.31
N GLN A 89 -6.40 -19.23 4.40
CA GLN A 89 -7.01 -20.57 4.41
C GLN A 89 -6.74 -21.26 3.06
N PRO A 90 -6.20 -22.47 3.05
CA PRO A 90 -5.89 -23.23 1.82
C PRO A 90 -7.14 -23.92 1.26
N VAL A 91 -8.08 -23.15 0.73
CA VAL A 91 -9.40 -23.61 0.28
C VAL A 91 -9.34 -24.31 -1.08
N GLY A 92 -8.49 -23.84 -2.00
CA GLY A 92 -8.41 -24.38 -3.36
C GLY A 92 -7.51 -25.64 -3.47
N LYS A 93 -7.52 -26.28 -4.64
CA LYS A 93 -6.51 -27.30 -4.95
C LYS A 93 -5.12 -26.67 -5.02
N VAL A 94 -5.03 -25.45 -5.55
CA VAL A 94 -3.87 -24.56 -5.46
C VAL A 94 -4.31 -23.30 -4.74
N SER A 95 -3.69 -22.98 -3.61
CA SER A 95 -4.06 -21.84 -2.78
C SER A 95 -2.90 -20.84 -2.71
N ILE A 96 -3.17 -19.59 -3.03
CA ILE A 96 -2.19 -18.51 -3.19
C ILE A 96 -2.56 -17.37 -2.25
N GLY A 97 -1.62 -17.02 -1.35
CA GLY A 97 -1.76 -15.88 -0.45
C GLY A 97 -1.25 -14.60 -1.10
N VAL A 98 -1.97 -13.49 -0.95
CA VAL A 98 -1.53 -12.17 -1.39
C VAL A 98 -1.63 -11.20 -0.22
N SER A 99 -0.49 -10.64 0.23
CA SER A 99 -0.45 -9.77 1.40
C SER A 99 0.63 -8.69 1.29
N ALA A 100 0.40 -7.54 1.92
CA ALA A 100 1.41 -6.49 2.12
C ALA A 100 2.26 -6.76 3.38
N LEU A 101 1.87 -7.71 4.22
CA LEU A 101 2.49 -8.05 5.49
C LEU A 101 2.69 -6.83 6.42
N VAL A 102 3.93 -6.57 6.87
CA VAL A 102 4.25 -5.52 7.83
C VAL A 102 5.39 -4.63 7.33
N GLU A 103 5.53 -3.45 7.93
CA GLU A 103 6.53 -2.45 7.61
C GLU A 103 7.70 -2.42 8.60
N THR A 104 7.88 -3.53 9.33
CA THR A 104 8.97 -3.76 10.29
C THR A 104 9.91 -4.85 9.79
N ASN A 105 11.06 -5.00 10.45
CA ASN A 105 12.11 -5.96 10.09
C ASN A 105 11.86 -7.41 10.55
N ILE A 106 10.77 -7.66 11.29
CA ILE A 106 10.38 -8.99 11.80
C ILE A 106 8.86 -9.15 11.67
N LEU A 107 8.39 -10.30 11.20
CA LEU A 107 6.98 -10.68 11.19
C LEU A 107 6.57 -11.35 12.51
N PRO A 108 5.31 -11.22 12.95
CA PRO A 108 4.73 -12.13 13.94
C PRO A 108 4.75 -13.60 13.46
N ALA A 109 4.89 -14.54 14.39
CA ALA A 109 4.91 -15.97 14.07
C ALA A 109 3.63 -16.43 13.35
N GLU A 110 2.47 -15.89 13.74
CA GLU A 110 1.16 -16.18 13.15
C GLU A 110 1.09 -15.82 11.65
N LEU A 111 1.79 -14.76 11.23
CA LEU A 111 1.87 -14.39 9.81
C LEU A 111 2.73 -15.39 9.03
N LEU A 112 3.87 -15.85 9.60
CA LEU A 112 4.69 -16.92 8.99
C LEU A 112 3.92 -18.23 8.86
N GLU A 113 3.20 -18.63 9.92
CA GLU A 113 2.35 -19.81 9.89
C GLU A 113 1.25 -19.68 8.82
N GLY A 114 0.69 -18.49 8.65
CA GLY A 114 -0.27 -18.19 7.59
C GLY A 114 0.30 -18.36 6.19
N LEU A 115 1.48 -17.78 5.94
CA LEU A 115 2.19 -17.95 4.68
C LEU A 115 2.48 -19.43 4.38
N ASN A 116 2.84 -20.20 5.39
CA ASN A 116 3.15 -21.63 5.26
C ASN A 116 1.93 -22.50 4.98
N ARG A 117 0.70 -22.03 5.20
CA ARG A 117 -0.52 -22.75 4.81
C ARG A 117 -0.77 -22.74 3.30
N MET A 118 -0.23 -21.76 2.58
CA MET A 118 -0.51 -21.59 1.15
C MET A 118 0.45 -22.39 0.26
N THR A 119 0.07 -22.63 -0.97
CA THR A 119 0.94 -23.28 -1.98
C THR A 119 2.16 -22.41 -2.27
N PHE A 120 1.91 -21.13 -2.49
CA PHE A 120 2.92 -20.06 -2.56
C PHE A 120 2.27 -18.72 -2.22
N ASN A 121 3.10 -17.69 -2.06
CA ASN A 121 2.65 -16.38 -1.63
C ASN A 121 3.15 -15.28 -2.57
N ILE A 122 2.38 -14.19 -2.66
CA ILE A 122 2.70 -12.98 -3.40
C ILE A 122 2.70 -11.81 -2.43
N VAL A 123 3.78 -11.04 -2.42
CA VAL A 123 3.94 -9.84 -1.59
C VAL A 123 4.26 -8.62 -2.44
N SER A 124 4.12 -7.41 -1.86
CA SER A 124 4.16 -6.16 -2.60
C SER A 124 5.58 -5.64 -2.89
N SER A 125 6.60 -6.04 -2.13
CA SER A 125 7.96 -5.51 -2.24
C SER A 125 9.04 -6.51 -1.85
N ASN A 126 10.28 -6.25 -2.28
CA ASN A 126 11.44 -7.03 -1.84
C ASN A 126 11.66 -6.90 -0.34
N PHE A 127 11.46 -5.70 0.23
CA PHE A 127 11.55 -5.49 1.68
C PHE A 127 10.65 -6.48 2.45
N VAL A 128 9.39 -6.60 2.06
CA VAL A 128 8.43 -7.51 2.69
C VAL A 128 8.81 -8.98 2.49
N LYS A 129 9.28 -9.35 1.30
CA LYS A 129 9.80 -10.69 1.00
C LYS A 129 11.00 -11.03 1.87
N ASP A 130 11.98 -10.13 1.96
CA ASP A 130 13.20 -10.35 2.73
C ASP A 130 12.90 -10.42 4.23
N THR A 131 11.98 -9.58 4.72
CA THR A 131 11.50 -9.65 6.10
C THR A 131 10.89 -11.03 6.39
N ALA A 132 10.04 -11.55 5.50
CA ALA A 132 9.44 -12.88 5.68
C ALA A 132 10.49 -14.01 5.63
N ALA A 133 11.46 -13.92 4.73
CA ALA A 133 12.50 -14.93 4.56
C ALA A 133 13.52 -14.94 5.73
N ASN A 134 13.75 -13.79 6.35
CA ASN A 134 14.75 -13.66 7.43
C ASN A 134 14.13 -13.77 8.83
N THR A 135 12.81 -13.87 8.96
CA THR A 135 12.14 -14.04 10.26
C THR A 135 12.07 -15.51 10.63
N SER A 136 12.49 -15.82 11.86
CA SER A 136 12.33 -17.16 12.45
C SER A 136 12.11 -17.09 13.95
N PHE A 137 11.38 -18.07 14.49
CA PHE A 137 11.10 -18.19 15.92
C PHE A 137 11.32 -19.62 16.39
N ASP A 138 11.87 -19.76 17.60
CA ASP A 138 11.94 -21.07 18.26
C ASP A 138 10.57 -21.45 18.79
N LYS A 139 10.08 -22.61 18.37
CA LYS A 139 8.87 -23.22 18.93
C LYS A 139 9.26 -23.94 20.22
N LEU A 140 8.84 -23.39 21.36
CA LEU A 140 9.14 -23.94 22.67
C LEU A 140 7.94 -24.77 23.18
N ASP A 141 8.22 -25.89 23.82
CA ASP A 141 7.24 -26.61 24.61
C ASP A 141 6.74 -25.72 25.77
N GLN A 142 5.44 -25.65 25.95
CA GLN A 142 4.84 -24.75 26.93
C GLN A 142 5.25 -25.09 28.36
N ASN A 143 5.43 -26.38 28.68
CA ASN A 143 5.72 -26.88 30.03
C ASN A 143 7.22 -26.96 30.31
N THR A 144 7.97 -27.60 29.37
CA THR A 144 9.40 -27.89 29.58
C THR A 144 10.31 -26.75 29.11
N LYS A 145 9.77 -25.78 28.34
CA LYS A 145 10.53 -24.70 27.66
C LYS A 145 11.62 -25.21 26.70
N GLN A 146 11.62 -26.49 26.39
CA GLN A 146 12.56 -27.07 25.42
C GLN A 146 12.15 -26.73 23.98
N LYS A 147 13.14 -26.51 23.15
CA LYS A 147 12.93 -26.25 21.72
C LYS A 147 12.38 -27.51 21.02
N GLN A 148 11.20 -27.40 20.45
CA GLN A 148 10.55 -28.45 19.66
C GLN A 148 10.75 -28.30 18.16
N GLY A 149 11.18 -27.11 17.69
CA GLY A 149 11.38 -26.80 16.29
C GLY A 149 11.57 -25.31 16.03
N THR A 150 11.49 -24.92 14.78
CA THR A 150 11.58 -23.50 14.35
C THR A 150 10.38 -23.18 13.46
N VAL A 151 9.78 -22.01 13.65
CA VAL A 151 8.80 -21.42 12.73
C VAL A 151 9.54 -20.49 11.82
N GLU A 152 9.61 -20.83 10.54
CA GLU A 152 10.26 -20.04 9.48
C GLU A 152 9.45 -20.17 8.19
N LEU A 153 9.74 -19.34 7.19
CA LEU A 153 9.08 -19.41 5.88
C LEU A 153 9.53 -20.66 5.12
N THR A 154 8.60 -21.58 4.84
CA THR A 154 8.87 -22.84 4.12
C THR A 154 8.26 -22.86 2.71
N LYS A 155 7.40 -21.91 2.38
CA LYS A 155 6.70 -21.84 1.09
C LYS A 155 7.32 -20.78 0.17
N PRO A 156 7.25 -20.97 -1.15
CA PRO A 156 7.72 -19.95 -2.08
C PRO A 156 7.02 -18.62 -1.88
N ILE A 157 7.78 -17.53 -2.05
CA ILE A 157 7.28 -16.16 -1.98
C ILE A 157 7.80 -15.37 -3.17
N GLU A 158 6.89 -14.71 -3.88
CA GLU A 158 7.18 -13.91 -5.08
C GLU A 158 6.81 -12.45 -4.84
N VAL A 159 7.53 -11.54 -5.48
CA VAL A 159 7.21 -10.11 -5.44
C VAL A 159 6.39 -9.73 -6.66
N LEU A 160 5.21 -9.15 -6.40
CA LEU A 160 4.38 -8.45 -7.37
C LEU A 160 4.13 -7.05 -6.86
N PHE A 161 4.85 -6.07 -7.37
CA PHE A 161 4.66 -4.67 -7.03
C PHE A 161 3.24 -4.18 -7.36
N GLU A 162 2.84 -3.04 -6.81
CA GLU A 162 1.55 -2.40 -7.14
C GLU A 162 1.77 -1.45 -8.31
N GLY A 163 1.23 -1.80 -9.49
CA GLY A 163 1.43 -1.02 -10.70
C GLY A 163 0.57 0.25 -10.71
N VAL A 164 1.15 1.37 -11.16
CA VAL A 164 0.39 2.60 -11.38
C VAL A 164 -0.30 2.59 -12.74
N ASP A 165 -1.59 2.91 -12.77
CA ASP A 165 -2.31 3.12 -14.03
C ASP A 165 -1.92 4.48 -14.64
N THR A 166 -1.12 4.43 -15.71
CA THR A 166 -0.61 5.63 -16.39
C THR A 166 -1.66 6.35 -17.25
N ASN A 167 -2.85 5.80 -17.40
CA ASN A 167 -3.99 6.51 -18.00
C ASN A 167 -4.67 7.42 -16.99
N LYS A 168 -4.66 7.03 -15.71
CA LYS A 168 -5.24 7.78 -14.59
C LYS A 168 -4.23 8.74 -13.99
N TYR A 169 -3.04 8.24 -13.61
CA TYR A 169 -1.95 9.04 -13.03
C TYR A 169 -0.98 9.48 -14.12
N LYS A 170 -1.27 10.59 -14.73
CA LYS A 170 -0.51 11.18 -15.83
C LYS A 170 -0.29 12.67 -15.64
N ARG A 171 0.71 13.19 -16.32
CA ARG A 171 0.97 14.63 -16.30
C ARG A 171 -0.17 15.37 -16.99
N LEU A 172 -0.66 16.40 -16.33
CA LEU A 172 -1.65 17.35 -16.85
C LEU A 172 -0.97 18.68 -17.12
N GLU A 173 -1.41 19.40 -18.15
CA GLU A 173 -0.98 20.78 -18.43
C GLU A 173 -1.62 21.76 -17.44
N ASN A 174 -2.89 21.53 -17.11
CA ASN A 174 -3.64 22.30 -16.13
C ASN A 174 -4.36 21.35 -15.17
N SER A 175 -4.53 21.78 -13.93
CA SER A 175 -5.29 21.09 -12.91
C SER A 175 -6.58 21.84 -12.61
N ASP A 176 -7.68 21.11 -12.56
CA ASP A 176 -8.99 21.66 -12.20
C ASP A 176 -9.30 21.50 -10.67
N PHE A 177 -8.33 21.01 -9.90
CA PHE A 177 -8.50 20.88 -8.45
C PHE A 177 -8.51 22.27 -7.78
N ASP A 178 -9.55 22.57 -6.99
CA ASP A 178 -9.67 23.87 -6.36
C ASP A 178 -8.79 23.99 -5.09
N LEU A 179 -7.73 24.77 -5.18
CA LEU A 179 -6.88 25.20 -4.07
C LEU A 179 -6.89 26.72 -3.92
N SER A 180 -7.97 27.38 -4.27
CA SER A 180 -8.09 28.87 -4.22
C SER A 180 -7.95 29.42 -2.81
N GLU A 181 -8.38 28.67 -1.78
CA GLU A 181 -8.24 29.06 -0.37
C GLU A 181 -6.79 29.02 0.14
N ILE A 182 -5.91 28.26 -0.52
CA ILE A 182 -4.49 28.20 -0.16
C ILE A 182 -3.79 29.43 -0.73
N LYS A 183 -3.20 30.25 0.13
CA LYS A 183 -2.55 31.49 -0.26
C LYS A 183 -1.13 31.30 -0.76
N GLU A 184 -0.48 30.23 -0.33
CA GLU A 184 0.91 29.93 -0.66
C GLU A 184 1.05 29.34 -2.07
N GLU A 185 2.07 29.84 -2.80
CA GLU A 185 2.42 29.34 -4.15
C GLU A 185 3.30 28.09 -4.11
N PHE A 186 3.76 27.69 -2.94
CA PHE A 186 4.56 26.49 -2.73
C PHE A 186 3.96 25.65 -1.61
N CYS A 187 3.43 24.49 -1.97
CA CYS A 187 2.91 23.54 -1.01
C CYS A 187 3.68 22.21 -1.09
N PHE A 188 4.09 21.71 0.07
CA PHE A 188 4.36 20.28 0.22
C PHE A 188 3.03 19.55 0.37
N ILE A 189 2.98 18.31 -0.10
CA ILE A 189 1.83 17.42 0.12
C ILE A 189 2.29 16.14 0.79
N THR A 190 1.51 15.64 1.73
CA THR A 190 1.62 14.28 2.26
C THR A 190 0.29 13.56 2.14
N VAL A 191 0.32 12.26 1.84
CA VAL A 191 -0.87 11.45 1.61
C VAL A 191 -0.77 10.15 2.40
N GLY A 192 -1.80 9.84 3.18
CA GLY A 192 -1.90 8.56 3.87
C GLY A 192 -2.67 8.62 5.17
N HIS A 193 -3.09 7.46 5.67
CA HIS A 193 -3.82 7.35 6.93
C HIS A 193 -2.93 7.65 8.13
N TRP A 194 -3.46 8.40 9.09
CA TRP A 194 -2.80 8.69 10.37
C TRP A 194 -3.31 7.72 11.43
N LEU A 195 -2.81 6.51 11.40
CA LEU A 195 -3.23 5.44 12.30
C LEU A 195 -2.60 5.57 13.70
N ALA A 196 -2.87 4.57 14.56
CA ALA A 196 -2.47 4.55 15.96
C ALA A 196 -0.96 4.73 16.21
N GLY A 197 -0.64 5.21 17.38
CA GLY A 197 0.67 5.52 17.90
C GLY A 197 0.63 6.82 18.72
N ASP A 198 1.44 6.92 19.77
CA ASP A 198 1.64 8.16 20.50
C ASP A 198 2.29 9.23 19.60
N VAL A 199 2.40 10.44 20.09
CA VAL A 199 3.00 11.56 19.37
C VAL A 199 4.44 11.21 18.93
N GLY A 200 4.65 11.06 17.61
CA GLY A 200 5.93 10.67 17.01
C GLY A 200 6.18 9.17 16.90
N GLU A 201 5.22 8.34 17.28
CA GLU A 201 5.30 6.89 17.26
C GLU A 201 4.33 6.25 16.23
N ASP A 202 3.71 7.05 15.38
CA ASP A 202 2.86 6.56 14.29
C ASP A 202 3.71 6.02 13.12
N ARG A 203 3.26 4.92 12.52
CA ARG A 203 3.97 4.21 11.43
C ARG A 203 4.40 5.13 10.28
N LYS A 204 3.53 6.06 9.86
CA LYS A 204 3.81 7.00 8.78
C LYS A 204 4.63 8.21 9.23
N GLN A 205 4.90 8.34 10.52
CA GLN A 205 5.64 9.45 11.14
C GLN A 205 5.09 10.84 10.76
N LEU A 206 3.77 10.94 10.59
CA LEU A 206 3.10 12.20 10.25
C LEU A 206 3.33 13.26 11.33
N THR A 207 3.27 12.88 12.61
CA THR A 207 3.58 13.77 13.73
C THR A 207 4.98 14.35 13.61
N THR A 208 5.98 13.50 13.31
CA THR A 208 7.38 13.92 13.16
C THR A 208 7.55 14.84 11.95
N LEU A 209 6.93 14.51 10.82
CA LEU A 209 6.95 15.34 9.61
C LEU A 209 6.30 16.70 9.84
N ILE A 210 5.12 16.74 10.45
CA ILE A 210 4.40 18.00 10.74
C ILE A 210 5.24 18.88 11.68
N LYS A 211 5.78 18.31 12.75
CA LYS A 211 6.63 19.04 13.71
C LYS A 211 7.88 19.60 13.04
N ALA A 212 8.56 18.80 12.22
CA ALA A 212 9.73 19.23 11.47
C ALA A 212 9.38 20.33 10.44
N PHE A 213 8.24 20.20 9.73
CA PHE A 213 7.76 21.25 8.82
C PHE A 213 7.52 22.57 9.53
N LEU A 214 6.80 22.54 10.65
CA LEU A 214 6.54 23.75 11.44
C LEU A 214 7.85 24.38 11.95
N SER A 215 8.76 23.56 12.48
CA SER A 215 10.08 24.03 12.97
C SER A 215 10.96 24.62 11.86
N ALA A 216 10.92 24.02 10.68
CA ALA A 216 11.71 24.45 9.53
C ALA A 216 11.36 25.87 9.06
N PHE A 217 10.08 26.24 9.14
CA PHE A 217 9.56 27.47 8.52
C PHE A 217 8.93 28.46 9.49
N LYS A 218 8.96 28.21 10.80
CA LYS A 218 8.50 29.18 11.79
C LYS A 218 9.27 30.48 11.71
N ASP A 219 8.61 31.59 12.04
CA ASP A 219 9.15 32.93 12.11
C ASP A 219 9.77 33.45 10.79
N LYS A 220 9.44 32.81 9.64
CA LYS A 220 9.85 33.21 8.31
C LYS A 220 8.79 34.12 7.66
N LYS A 221 9.20 35.20 6.97
CA LYS A 221 8.28 36.07 6.22
C LYS A 221 7.68 35.39 4.98
N LYS A 222 8.50 34.61 4.27
CA LYS A 222 8.06 33.76 3.14
C LYS A 222 8.22 32.32 3.54
N ARG A 223 7.17 31.57 3.41
CA ARG A 223 7.11 30.17 3.84
C ARG A 223 6.17 29.36 2.96
N PRO A 224 6.44 28.06 2.79
CA PRO A 224 5.52 27.16 2.11
C PRO A 224 4.34 26.79 3.00
N ALA A 225 3.34 26.10 2.44
CA ALA A 225 2.32 25.38 3.18
C ALA A 225 2.53 23.87 3.12
N LEU A 226 1.86 23.15 4.02
CA LEU A 226 1.72 21.70 3.98
C LEU A 226 0.25 21.35 3.74
N ILE A 227 -0.01 20.63 2.65
CA ILE A 227 -1.30 19.99 2.42
C ILE A 227 -1.24 18.58 3.03
N LEU A 228 -2.11 18.35 3.99
CA LEU A 228 -2.21 17.09 4.69
C LEU A 228 -3.46 16.34 4.18
N LYS A 229 -3.30 15.46 3.18
CA LYS A 229 -4.34 14.56 2.70
C LYS A 229 -4.32 13.30 3.54
N THR A 230 -5.11 13.32 4.62
CA THR A 230 -5.10 12.23 5.60
C THR A 230 -6.49 11.96 6.15
N SER A 231 -6.65 10.78 6.71
CA SER A 231 -7.82 10.34 7.46
C SER A 231 -7.38 9.32 8.52
N LEU A 232 -8.28 8.97 9.41
CA LEU A 232 -8.22 7.73 10.17
C LEU A 232 -8.90 6.61 9.36
N ALA A 233 -9.43 5.57 10.00
CA ALA A 233 -9.96 4.42 9.26
C ALA A 233 -11.36 4.63 8.67
N GLY A 234 -12.21 5.42 9.32
CA GLY A 234 -13.66 5.44 9.05
C GLY A 234 -14.20 6.70 8.37
N PHE A 235 -13.39 7.73 8.15
CA PHE A 235 -13.79 9.01 7.53
C PHE A 235 -14.95 9.73 8.23
N SER A 236 -15.07 9.59 9.56
CA SER A 236 -16.12 10.25 10.32
C SER A 236 -15.73 11.67 10.76
N ILE A 237 -16.75 12.50 11.09
CA ILE A 237 -16.53 13.86 11.63
C ILE A 237 -15.70 13.82 12.93
N ILE A 238 -15.92 12.80 13.79
CA ILE A 238 -15.18 12.62 15.03
C ILE A 238 -13.69 12.35 14.75
N GLU A 239 -13.40 11.60 13.70
CA GLU A 239 -12.03 11.35 13.27
C GLU A 239 -11.35 12.60 12.73
N GLU A 240 -12.09 13.44 12.00
CA GLU A 240 -11.60 14.74 11.53
C GLU A 240 -11.22 15.65 12.70
N GLU A 241 -12.11 15.80 13.70
CA GLU A 241 -11.83 16.55 14.93
C GLU A 241 -10.60 16.02 15.65
N THR A 242 -10.45 14.68 15.74
CA THR A 242 -9.27 14.03 16.32
C THR A 242 -7.98 14.41 15.60
N ILE A 243 -8.01 14.51 14.26
CA ILE A 243 -6.84 14.94 13.47
C ILE A 243 -6.52 16.40 13.74
N LEU A 244 -7.53 17.27 13.78
CA LEU A 244 -7.36 18.69 14.07
C LEU A 244 -6.76 18.91 15.47
N ASP A 245 -7.24 18.19 16.48
CA ASP A 245 -6.70 18.23 17.84
C ASP A 245 -5.23 17.80 17.89
N LYS A 246 -4.87 16.73 17.19
CA LYS A 246 -3.46 16.28 17.07
C LYS A 246 -2.58 17.37 16.45
N ILE A 247 -3.04 18.02 15.37
CA ILE A 247 -2.31 19.11 14.73
C ILE A 247 -2.14 20.29 15.69
N ASP A 248 -3.18 20.65 16.46
CA ASP A 248 -3.13 21.74 17.43
C ASP A 248 -2.14 21.44 18.57
N VAL A 249 -2.11 20.23 19.10
CA VAL A 249 -1.12 19.79 20.09
C VAL A 249 0.31 19.96 19.54
N ILE A 250 0.56 19.54 18.30
CA ILE A 250 1.87 19.69 17.67
C ILE A 250 2.22 21.18 17.52
N ARG A 251 1.29 22.01 17.03
CA ARG A 251 1.49 23.47 16.91
C ARG A 251 1.84 24.12 18.23
N LYS A 252 1.12 23.80 19.30
CA LYS A 252 1.41 24.29 20.65
C LYS A 252 2.80 23.89 21.15
N SER A 253 3.27 22.70 20.79
CA SER A 253 4.60 22.21 21.17
C SER A 253 5.76 22.93 20.46
N VAL A 254 5.53 23.47 19.25
CA VAL A 254 6.54 24.19 18.46
C VAL A 254 6.58 25.67 18.83
N GLY A 255 5.42 26.31 18.95
CA GLY A 255 5.28 27.74 19.25
C GLY A 255 5.87 28.65 18.17
N GLY A 256 5.62 29.96 18.31
CA GLY A 256 6.08 30.98 17.36
C GLY A 256 5.07 31.25 16.22
N ASP A 257 5.44 32.06 15.24
CA ASP A 257 4.63 32.32 14.03
C ASP A 257 4.87 31.20 12.99
N MET A 258 3.90 30.32 12.82
CA MET A 258 4.05 29.07 12.09
C MET A 258 3.50 29.12 10.67
N PRO A 259 4.06 28.31 9.73
CA PRO A 259 3.49 28.13 8.40
C PRO A 259 2.11 27.46 8.48
N ASN A 260 1.32 27.63 7.43
CA ASN A 260 -0.01 27.03 7.34
C ASN A 260 0.06 25.53 7.04
N ILE A 261 -0.88 24.80 7.65
CA ILE A 261 -1.20 23.40 7.33
C ILE A 261 -2.66 23.40 6.91
N TYR A 262 -2.94 22.79 5.77
CA TYR A 262 -4.29 22.62 5.23
C TYR A 262 -4.65 21.16 5.29
N LEU A 263 -5.70 20.82 6.02
CA LEU A 263 -6.24 19.46 6.07
C LEU A 263 -7.19 19.25 4.89
N LEU A 264 -6.87 18.27 4.06
CA LEU A 264 -7.74 17.79 3.02
C LEU A 264 -8.33 16.44 3.48
N TYR A 265 -9.45 16.53 4.17
CA TYR A 265 -10.16 15.38 4.74
C TYR A 265 -11.22 14.85 3.76
N GLY A 266 -11.53 13.54 3.85
CA GLY A 266 -12.47 12.90 2.97
C GLY A 266 -11.80 12.10 1.84
N GLU A 267 -12.62 11.48 1.02
CA GLU A 267 -12.14 10.68 -0.11
C GLU A 267 -12.01 11.52 -1.36
N LEU A 268 -11.06 11.14 -2.19
CA LEU A 268 -10.87 11.67 -3.53
C LEU A 268 -10.81 10.50 -4.50
N THR A 269 -11.41 10.68 -5.66
CA THR A 269 -11.25 9.76 -6.79
C THR A 269 -9.81 9.77 -7.31
N GLU A 270 -9.44 8.76 -8.07
CA GLU A 270 -8.11 8.70 -8.72
C GLU A 270 -7.88 9.89 -9.67
N GLU A 271 -8.94 10.39 -10.32
CA GLU A 271 -8.90 11.57 -11.17
C GLU A 271 -8.64 12.84 -10.37
N GLU A 272 -9.39 13.07 -9.29
CA GLU A 272 -9.16 14.19 -8.38
C GLU A 272 -7.77 14.15 -7.74
N MET A 273 -7.29 12.96 -7.36
CA MET A 273 -5.93 12.79 -6.86
C MET A 273 -4.88 13.14 -7.93
N ASN A 274 -5.10 12.75 -9.19
CA ASN A 274 -4.21 13.13 -10.28
C ASN A 274 -4.21 14.64 -10.50
N HIS A 275 -5.37 15.30 -10.46
CA HIS A 275 -5.47 16.76 -10.54
C HIS A 275 -4.77 17.44 -9.36
N LEU A 276 -4.97 16.96 -8.12
CA LEU A 276 -4.29 17.47 -6.94
C LEU A 276 -2.76 17.36 -7.07
N TYR A 277 -2.23 16.21 -7.49
CA TYR A 277 -0.79 16.02 -7.69
C TYR A 277 -0.20 16.92 -8.77
N ASN A 278 -0.95 17.20 -9.83
CA ASN A 278 -0.52 18.07 -10.92
C ASN A 278 -0.68 19.57 -10.61
N HIS A 279 -1.49 19.95 -9.60
CA HIS A 279 -1.78 21.36 -9.31
C HIS A 279 -0.50 22.18 -9.11
N ASP A 280 -0.47 23.41 -9.66
CA ASP A 280 0.73 24.24 -9.68
C ASP A 280 1.25 24.63 -8.30
N LYS A 281 0.37 24.80 -7.31
CA LYS A 281 0.77 25.07 -5.93
C LYS A 281 1.42 23.87 -5.24
N VAL A 282 1.09 22.64 -5.63
CA VAL A 282 1.71 21.42 -5.12
C VAL A 282 3.06 21.24 -5.78
N LYS A 283 4.14 21.43 -5.03
CA LYS A 283 5.51 21.42 -5.55
C LYS A 283 6.30 20.16 -5.20
N ALA A 284 6.07 19.55 -4.04
CA ALA A 284 6.82 18.37 -3.61
C ALA A 284 5.99 17.48 -2.72
N PHE A 285 6.28 16.18 -2.75
CA PHE A 285 5.71 15.19 -1.86
C PHE A 285 6.66 14.95 -0.69
N ALA A 286 6.14 14.85 0.52
CA ALA A 286 6.93 14.55 1.71
C ALA A 286 6.19 13.52 2.57
N LEU A 287 6.76 12.35 2.72
CA LEU A 287 6.34 11.33 3.66
C LEU A 287 7.58 10.55 4.09
N VAL A 288 7.80 10.37 5.39
CA VAL A 288 9.05 9.83 5.93
C VAL A 288 8.84 8.55 6.74
N GLY A 289 7.64 8.02 6.71
CA GLY A 289 7.25 6.81 7.42
C GLY A 289 7.58 5.52 6.68
N ASN A 290 7.08 4.42 7.24
CA ASN A 290 7.32 3.07 6.77
C ASN A 290 6.11 2.55 5.96
N GLU A 291 6.36 1.93 4.82
CA GLU A 291 5.35 1.48 3.88
C GLU A 291 5.61 0.05 3.40
N GLY A 292 4.58 -0.80 3.33
CA GLY A 292 4.71 -2.12 2.71
C GLY A 292 5.06 -2.05 1.22
N PHE A 293 4.54 -1.04 0.52
CA PHE A 293 4.90 -0.70 -0.85
C PHE A 293 5.07 0.82 -1.05
N GLY A 294 4.08 1.63 -0.65
CA GLY A 294 4.15 3.08 -0.78
C GLY A 294 3.47 3.61 -2.04
N ARG A 295 2.26 3.13 -2.33
CA ARG A 295 1.46 3.52 -3.49
C ARG A 295 1.38 5.04 -3.73
N PRO A 296 1.17 5.91 -2.71
CA PRO A 296 1.10 7.36 -2.92
C PRO A 296 2.37 7.98 -3.51
N TYR A 297 3.55 7.47 -3.18
CA TYR A 297 4.80 7.94 -3.80
C TYR A 297 4.85 7.59 -5.29
N LEU A 298 4.44 6.35 -5.64
CA LEU A 298 4.43 5.91 -7.02
C LEU A 298 3.44 6.72 -7.86
N GLU A 299 2.24 6.90 -7.37
CA GLU A 299 1.19 7.70 -8.00
C GLU A 299 1.63 9.15 -8.20
N PHE A 300 2.17 9.79 -7.14
CA PHE A 300 2.66 11.16 -7.20
C PHE A 300 3.79 11.32 -8.24
N SER A 301 4.78 10.43 -8.24
CA SER A 301 5.90 10.49 -9.17
C SER A 301 5.45 10.28 -10.62
N ALA A 302 4.55 9.34 -10.86
CA ALA A 302 4.00 9.06 -12.19
C ALA A 302 3.15 10.22 -12.71
N ALA A 303 2.29 10.79 -11.86
CA ALA A 303 1.40 11.90 -12.20
C ALA A 303 2.16 13.20 -12.47
N SER A 304 2.99 13.63 -11.51
CA SER A 304 3.47 15.00 -11.48
C SER A 304 4.93 15.18 -11.87
N SER A 305 5.76 14.16 -11.70
CA SER A 305 7.22 14.26 -11.87
C SER A 305 7.84 15.42 -11.06
N LYS A 306 7.37 15.60 -9.81
CA LYS A 306 7.83 16.60 -8.85
C LYS A 306 8.69 15.94 -7.76
N PRO A 307 9.54 16.69 -7.01
CA PRO A 307 10.43 16.15 -5.99
C PRO A 307 9.71 15.38 -4.89
N ILE A 308 10.37 14.32 -4.39
CA ILE A 308 9.90 13.47 -3.30
C ILE A 308 10.94 13.47 -2.19
N ILE A 309 10.48 13.68 -0.95
CA ILE A 309 11.23 13.49 0.29
C ILE A 309 10.69 12.23 0.97
N ALA A 310 11.55 11.25 1.20
CA ALA A 310 11.16 9.93 1.70
C ALA A 310 12.17 9.37 2.72
N SER A 311 11.81 8.29 3.42
CA SER A 311 12.74 7.48 4.20
C SER A 311 13.49 6.49 3.30
N PRO A 312 14.75 6.13 3.61
CA PRO A 312 15.50 5.12 2.84
C PRO A 312 15.20 3.69 3.32
N PHE A 313 13.96 3.40 3.69
CA PHE A 313 13.60 2.14 4.35
C PHE A 313 12.20 1.67 3.94
N SER A 314 11.98 0.36 3.91
CA SER A 314 10.73 -0.33 3.59
C SER A 314 10.36 -0.37 2.10
N GLY A 315 9.12 -0.71 1.77
CA GLY A 315 8.75 -1.15 0.42
C GLY A 315 8.92 -0.13 -0.70
N HIS A 316 8.83 1.16 -0.42
CA HIS A 316 8.95 2.19 -1.45
C HIS A 316 10.38 2.36 -2.01
N VAL A 317 11.39 1.81 -1.35
CA VAL A 317 12.77 1.83 -1.88
C VAL A 317 12.95 0.92 -3.09
N ASP A 318 12.02 0.03 -3.36
CA ASP A 318 12.03 -0.81 -4.57
C ASP A 318 11.89 0.02 -5.86
N PHE A 319 11.22 1.14 -5.80
CA PHE A 319 10.95 1.98 -6.97
C PHE A 319 11.43 3.44 -6.85
N LEU A 320 11.63 3.95 -5.64
CA LEU A 320 12.25 5.27 -5.45
C LEU A 320 13.77 5.17 -5.59
N ASN A 321 14.31 5.70 -6.68
CA ASN A 321 15.73 5.70 -6.94
C ASN A 321 16.46 6.67 -6.00
N GLN A 322 17.55 6.23 -5.37
CA GLN A 322 18.32 7.03 -4.42
C GLN A 322 18.97 8.27 -5.04
N GLU A 323 19.29 8.24 -6.34
CA GLU A 323 19.88 9.38 -7.04
C GLU A 323 18.83 10.42 -7.45
N PHE A 324 17.55 10.05 -7.52
CA PHE A 324 16.48 10.89 -8.05
C PHE A 324 15.64 11.54 -6.96
N ASN A 325 15.65 11.01 -5.76
CA ASN A 325 14.81 11.42 -4.64
C ASN A 325 15.65 11.92 -3.46
N ILE A 326 15.01 12.58 -2.52
CA ILE A 326 15.63 13.10 -1.32
C ILE A 326 15.31 12.14 -0.16
N PHE A 327 16.31 11.40 0.31
CA PHE A 327 16.17 10.52 1.44
C PHE A 327 16.66 11.19 2.72
N VAL A 328 15.79 11.17 3.75
CA VAL A 328 16.13 11.72 5.06
C VAL A 328 17.02 10.75 5.83
N ALA A 329 17.94 11.29 6.63
CA ALA A 329 18.69 10.50 7.59
C ALA A 329 17.79 10.02 8.73
N GLY A 330 18.21 8.95 9.40
CA GLY A 330 17.50 8.36 10.53
C GLY A 330 18.17 7.06 10.96
N ARG A 331 17.46 6.28 11.76
CA ARG A 331 17.96 4.99 12.25
C ARG A 331 16.84 3.99 12.42
N VAL A 332 17.16 2.71 12.38
CA VAL A 332 16.22 1.64 12.71
C VAL A 332 16.18 1.50 14.22
N GLU A 333 15.00 1.65 14.81
CA GLU A 333 14.77 1.56 16.25
C GLU A 333 13.67 0.55 16.56
N GLN A 334 13.75 -0.06 17.73
CA GLN A 334 12.70 -0.91 18.26
C GLN A 334 11.40 -0.13 18.42
N LEU A 335 10.27 -0.81 18.21
CA LEU A 335 8.97 -0.21 18.32
C LEU A 335 8.72 0.35 19.72
N HIS A 336 8.14 1.54 19.78
CA HIS A 336 7.60 2.06 21.03
C HIS A 336 6.39 1.21 21.47
N PRO A 337 6.20 0.98 22.79
CA PRO A 337 5.06 0.18 23.28
C PRO A 337 3.70 0.62 22.78
N SER A 338 3.48 1.93 22.53
CA SER A 338 2.21 2.46 22.01
C SER A 338 1.92 2.07 20.55
N ALA A 339 2.93 1.65 19.79
CA ALA A 339 2.78 1.17 18.41
C ALA A 339 2.63 -0.35 18.32
N VAL A 340 2.90 -1.07 19.42
CA VAL A 340 2.83 -2.54 19.46
C VAL A 340 1.37 -3.00 19.40
N ASN A 341 1.10 -3.97 18.53
CA ASN A 341 -0.20 -4.62 18.38
C ASN A 341 -0.02 -6.06 17.86
N GLN A 342 -1.09 -6.71 17.45
CA GLN A 342 -1.03 -8.10 16.94
C GLN A 342 -0.16 -8.28 15.68
N PHE A 343 0.11 -7.23 14.91
CA PHE A 343 0.92 -7.27 13.69
C PHE A 343 2.30 -6.63 13.86
N LEU A 344 2.42 -5.70 14.78
CA LEU A 344 3.65 -4.97 15.08
C LEU A 344 4.13 -5.40 16.47
N ILE A 345 5.00 -6.43 16.50
CA ILE A 345 5.45 -7.03 17.77
C ILE A 345 6.59 -6.22 18.41
N LYS A 346 6.73 -6.35 19.71
CA LYS A 346 7.71 -5.58 20.51
C LYS A 346 9.18 -5.86 20.12
N GLU A 347 9.46 -7.04 19.56
CA GLU A 347 10.77 -7.45 19.10
C GLU A 347 11.17 -6.81 17.77
N SER A 348 10.19 -6.26 17.05
CA SER A 348 10.42 -5.67 15.74
C SER A 348 10.91 -4.23 15.83
N SER A 349 11.51 -3.78 14.75
CA SER A 349 12.04 -2.44 14.57
C SER A 349 11.60 -1.86 13.22
N TRP A 350 11.54 -0.55 13.16
CA TRP A 350 11.31 0.21 11.94
C TRP A 350 12.23 1.43 11.86
N PHE A 351 12.23 2.07 10.70
CA PHE A 351 12.99 3.30 10.52
C PHE A 351 12.32 4.48 11.21
N LYS A 352 13.09 5.25 11.99
CA LYS A 352 12.73 6.56 12.54
C LYS A 352 13.57 7.63 11.87
N ALA A 353 12.90 8.56 11.21
CA ALA A 353 13.53 9.68 10.56
C ALA A 353 14.04 10.70 11.59
N ASP A 354 15.25 11.25 11.34
CA ASP A 354 15.78 12.33 12.13
C ASP A 354 15.01 13.65 11.84
N PRO A 355 14.36 14.26 12.83
CA PRO A 355 13.62 15.51 12.64
C PRO A 355 14.47 16.62 12.00
N LYS A 356 15.75 16.70 12.34
CA LYS A 356 16.65 17.72 11.76
C LYS A 356 16.90 17.46 10.28
N SER A 357 17.10 16.21 9.90
CA SER A 357 17.25 15.83 8.49
C SER A 357 15.99 16.13 7.67
N ILE A 358 14.80 15.93 8.25
CA ILE A 358 13.52 16.32 7.61
C ILE A 358 13.47 17.82 7.40
N GLU A 359 13.76 18.63 8.46
CA GLU A 359 13.80 20.10 8.35
C GLU A 359 14.75 20.57 7.25
N ASP A 360 15.96 20.05 7.22
CA ASP A 360 16.99 20.43 6.26
C ASP A 360 16.59 20.05 4.83
N SER A 361 15.99 18.87 4.64
CA SER A 361 15.47 18.42 3.35
C SER A 361 14.33 19.31 2.86
N LEU A 362 13.37 19.65 3.72
CA LEU A 362 12.26 20.55 3.39
C LEU A 362 12.78 21.94 2.98
N LYS A 363 13.72 22.52 3.75
CA LYS A 363 14.35 23.81 3.43
C LYS A 363 15.10 23.74 2.09
N ALA A 364 15.90 22.70 1.88
CA ALA A 364 16.69 22.53 0.66
C ALA A 364 15.79 22.46 -0.59
N VAL A 365 14.67 21.72 -0.52
CA VAL A 365 13.71 21.65 -1.63
C VAL A 365 13.00 22.97 -1.85
N TYR A 366 12.56 23.66 -0.80
CA TYR A 366 11.89 24.95 -0.92
C TYR A 366 12.80 26.04 -1.50
N GLU A 367 14.03 26.13 -1.01
CA GLU A 367 14.98 27.18 -1.39
C GLU A 367 15.62 26.94 -2.76
N ASN A 368 15.78 25.66 -3.15
CA ASN A 368 16.50 25.27 -4.37
C ASN A 368 15.66 24.38 -5.30
N TYR A 369 14.36 24.58 -5.35
CA TYR A 369 13.40 23.75 -6.09
C TYR A 369 13.85 23.39 -7.52
N PRO A 370 14.35 24.33 -8.35
CA PRO A 370 14.77 23.98 -9.73
C PRO A 370 15.83 22.89 -9.80
N LYS A 371 16.70 22.78 -8.78
CA LYS A 371 17.77 21.79 -8.71
C LYS A 371 17.24 20.35 -8.70
N TYR A 372 16.04 20.13 -8.20
CA TYR A 372 15.47 18.79 -8.01
C TYR A 372 14.57 18.33 -9.16
N ILE A 373 14.21 19.24 -10.08
CA ILE A 373 13.21 18.96 -11.12
C ILE A 373 13.67 17.89 -12.11
N ASP A 374 14.93 17.92 -12.56
CA ASP A 374 15.39 16.96 -13.57
C ASP A 374 15.47 15.54 -13.00
N ASN A 375 15.87 15.37 -11.76
CA ASN A 375 15.83 14.09 -11.07
C ASN A 375 14.40 13.62 -10.84
N ALA A 376 13.49 14.51 -10.46
CA ALA A 376 12.06 14.18 -10.33
C ALA A 376 11.43 13.73 -11.65
N LYS A 377 11.81 14.33 -12.78
CA LYS A 377 11.39 13.87 -14.12
C LYS A 377 11.91 12.46 -14.42
N ARG A 378 13.17 12.15 -14.06
CA ARG A 378 13.75 10.81 -14.21
C ARG A 378 13.00 9.79 -13.36
N GLN A 379 12.70 10.14 -12.10
CA GLN A 379 11.88 9.29 -11.23
C GLN A 379 10.49 9.05 -11.83
N GLY A 380 9.80 10.09 -12.30
CA GLY A 380 8.49 9.95 -12.93
C GLY A 380 8.53 9.08 -14.20
N HIS A 381 9.60 9.20 -15.00
CA HIS A 381 9.80 8.31 -16.16
C HIS A 381 9.97 6.85 -15.72
N GLN A 382 10.84 6.58 -14.75
CA GLN A 382 11.04 5.23 -14.19
C GLN A 382 9.74 4.64 -13.66
N SER A 383 8.97 5.42 -12.90
CA SER A 383 7.69 4.99 -12.34
C SER A 383 6.70 4.57 -13.43
N ARG A 384 6.56 5.36 -14.50
CA ARG A 384 5.65 5.07 -15.61
C ARG A 384 6.11 3.91 -16.50
N THR A 385 7.41 3.65 -16.62
CA THR A 385 7.93 2.63 -17.55
C THR A 385 8.23 1.30 -16.89
N GLN A 386 8.65 1.29 -15.62
CA GLN A 386 9.05 0.07 -14.91
C GLN A 386 8.02 -0.40 -13.89
N PHE A 387 7.20 0.51 -13.37
CA PHE A 387 6.21 0.23 -12.32
C PHE A 387 4.77 0.58 -12.76
N SER A 388 4.52 0.54 -14.07
CA SER A 388 3.17 0.70 -14.60
C SER A 388 2.29 -0.52 -14.31
N TYR A 389 0.97 -0.32 -14.39
CA TYR A 389 0.01 -1.41 -14.29
C TYR A 389 0.26 -2.52 -15.32
N ASP A 390 0.61 -2.18 -16.56
CA ASP A 390 0.91 -3.18 -17.59
C ASP A 390 2.15 -4.01 -17.24
N LYS A 391 3.19 -3.40 -16.65
CA LYS A 391 4.36 -4.14 -16.13
C LYS A 391 4.01 -5.05 -14.96
N MET A 392 3.08 -4.64 -14.12
CA MET A 392 2.54 -5.51 -13.06
C MET A 392 1.79 -6.71 -13.67
N VAL A 393 1.01 -6.51 -14.74
CA VAL A 393 0.32 -7.59 -15.46
C VAL A 393 1.32 -8.59 -16.06
N GLU A 394 2.37 -8.10 -16.74
CA GLU A 394 3.46 -8.95 -17.26
C GLU A 394 4.09 -9.78 -16.12
N ARG A 395 4.43 -9.13 -15.01
CA ARG A 395 5.04 -9.79 -13.85
C ARG A 395 4.11 -10.83 -13.22
N LEU A 396 2.81 -10.55 -13.13
CA LEU A 396 1.82 -11.53 -12.65
C LEU A 396 1.78 -12.77 -13.54
N ALA A 397 1.82 -12.58 -14.87
CA ALA A 397 1.85 -13.69 -15.81
C ALA A 397 3.08 -14.60 -15.59
N GLU A 398 4.28 -14.01 -15.39
CA GLU A 398 5.50 -14.75 -15.08
C GLU A 398 5.37 -15.55 -13.77
N ILE A 399 4.87 -14.91 -12.71
CA ILE A 399 4.68 -15.55 -11.40
C ILE A 399 3.73 -16.74 -11.51
N LEU A 400 2.60 -16.57 -12.20
CA LEU A 400 1.61 -17.65 -12.35
C LEU A 400 2.15 -18.80 -13.21
N ASN A 401 2.82 -18.50 -14.31
CA ASN A 401 3.40 -19.52 -15.18
C ASN A 401 4.50 -20.35 -14.48
N LYS A 402 5.25 -19.71 -13.57
CA LYS A 402 6.31 -20.38 -12.79
C LYS A 402 5.75 -21.25 -11.68
N ASN A 403 4.74 -20.79 -10.95
CA ASN A 403 4.38 -21.36 -9.64
C ASN A 403 3.05 -22.13 -9.65
N VAL A 404 2.14 -21.89 -10.61
CA VAL A 404 0.88 -22.63 -10.69
C VAL A 404 1.13 -23.94 -11.46
N PRO A 405 0.91 -25.13 -10.82
CA PRO A 405 1.08 -26.40 -11.51
C PRO A 405 0.03 -26.56 -12.60
N LYS A 406 0.36 -27.36 -13.63
CA LYS A 406 -0.62 -27.71 -14.66
C LYS A 406 -1.72 -28.58 -14.03
N ILE A 407 -2.92 -28.03 -13.94
CA ILE A 407 -4.11 -28.74 -13.45
C ILE A 407 -4.87 -29.22 -14.68
N SER A 408 -5.13 -30.54 -14.77
CA SER A 408 -6.02 -31.05 -15.79
C SER A 408 -7.45 -30.63 -15.47
N ALA A 409 -8.16 -30.07 -16.45
CA ALA A 409 -9.58 -29.76 -16.29
C ALA A 409 -10.35 -31.04 -15.93
N PRO A 410 -11.41 -30.99 -15.09
CA PRO A 410 -12.20 -32.12 -14.72
C PRO A 410 -12.72 -32.83 -15.98
N GLN A 411 -12.40 -34.13 -16.14
CA GLN A 411 -13.00 -34.92 -17.21
C GLN A 411 -14.47 -35.17 -16.87
N THR A 412 -15.37 -34.83 -17.78
CA THR A 412 -16.79 -35.19 -17.65
C THR A 412 -16.89 -36.73 -17.75
N ILE A 413 -17.11 -37.36 -16.63
CA ILE A 413 -17.40 -38.82 -16.63
C ILE A 413 -18.80 -38.95 -17.19
N THR A 414 -18.91 -39.46 -18.42
CA THR A 414 -20.19 -39.83 -18.99
C THR A 414 -20.57 -41.21 -18.39
N LEU A 415 -21.54 -41.19 -17.48
CA LEU A 415 -22.09 -42.44 -16.95
C LEU A 415 -22.68 -43.25 -18.10
N PRO A 416 -22.45 -44.58 -18.13
CA PRO A 416 -23.07 -45.44 -19.14
C PRO A 416 -24.61 -45.35 -19.04
N LYS A 417 -25.26 -45.14 -20.17
CA LYS A 417 -26.73 -45.16 -20.24
C LYS A 417 -27.21 -46.53 -19.89
N LEU A 418 -28.16 -46.65 -18.95
CA LEU A 418 -28.92 -47.89 -18.71
C LEU A 418 -29.56 -48.35 -20.02
N LYS A 419 -29.25 -49.53 -20.46
CA LYS A 419 -29.98 -50.21 -21.55
C LYS A 419 -31.19 -50.89 -20.95
N THR A 420 -32.39 -50.53 -21.39
CA THR A 420 -33.59 -51.36 -21.16
C THR A 420 -33.41 -52.67 -21.92
N LEU A 421 -33.54 -53.78 -21.22
CA LEU A 421 -33.55 -55.14 -21.81
C LEU A 421 -34.92 -55.43 -22.39
#